data_9fff6deb8942005613bb8c3413467e76
#
_entry.id   9fff6deb8942005613bb8c3413467e76
#
_cell.length_a   1.000
_cell.length_b   1.000
_cell.length_c   1.000
_cell.angle_alpha   90.00
_cell.angle_beta   90.00
_cell.angle_gamma   90.00
#
_symmetry.space_group_name_H-M   'P 1'
#
loop_
_entity.id
_entity.type
_entity.pdbx_description
1 polymer ?
#
loop_
_entity_poly.entity_id
_entity_poly.type
_entity_poly.pdbx_seq_one_letter_code
_entity_poly.pdbx_strand_id
1 'polypeptide(L)'
;SGELVAFDQRFESAGTQRMFAYGGPVIGAIEGGKLLVIDELDRSLHPLLARFIVRLMHNPAVSTKAAQLWITTHDTTLLDTDLLRRDQIWFVEKEEHQASRLYPLSDFKPRKSEALEWGYLKGRYGGIPFVSEPRFDGSR
;
A
#
# COMPACT_ATOMS: atom_id res chain seq x y z
N SER A 1 -3.57 -10.64 38.99
CA SER A 1 -3.82 -11.89 38.26
C SER A 1 -4.76 -11.59 37.12
N GLY A 2 -4.22 -11.47 35.90
CA GLY A 2 -5.01 -11.28 34.70
C GLY A 2 -5.56 -12.64 34.26
N GLU A 3 -6.88 -12.80 34.32
CA GLU A 3 -7.56 -13.95 33.76
C GLU A 3 -7.49 -13.88 32.24
N LEU A 4 -6.96 -14.93 31.60
CA LEU A 4 -6.94 -15.02 30.12
C LEU A 4 -8.37 -15.35 29.66
N VAL A 5 -9.05 -14.37 29.06
CA VAL A 5 -10.35 -14.56 28.42
C VAL A 5 -10.12 -14.86 26.94
N ALA A 6 -10.60 -16.02 26.49
CA ALA A 6 -10.59 -16.36 25.07
C ALA A 6 -11.63 -15.50 24.33
N PHE A 7 -11.19 -14.71 23.36
CA PHE A 7 -12.07 -13.89 22.52
C PHE A 7 -12.17 -14.54 21.15
N ASP A 8 -13.38 -14.70 20.63
CA ASP A 8 -13.60 -15.23 19.29
C ASP A 8 -13.28 -14.14 18.26
N GLN A 9 -12.31 -14.40 17.40
CA GLN A 9 -11.84 -13.49 16.36
C GLN A 9 -12.99 -12.96 15.45
N ARG A 10 -14.07 -13.70 15.32
CA ARG A 10 -15.24 -13.30 14.52
C ARG A 10 -15.96 -12.06 15.05
N PHE A 11 -15.78 -11.72 16.32
CA PHE A 11 -16.36 -10.52 16.95
C PHE A 11 -15.42 -9.31 16.89
N GLU A 12 -14.21 -9.48 16.37
CA GLU A 12 -13.26 -8.39 16.17
C GLU A 12 -13.59 -7.55 14.93
N SER A 13 -13.08 -6.32 14.89
CA SER A 13 -13.19 -5.46 13.71
C SER A 13 -12.54 -6.09 12.47
N ALA A 14 -13.02 -5.77 11.28
CA ALA A 14 -12.42 -6.25 10.03
C ALA A 14 -10.91 -5.90 9.94
N GLY A 15 -10.51 -4.73 10.47
CA GLY A 15 -9.10 -4.32 10.53
C GLY A 15 -8.28 -5.20 11.46
N THR A 16 -8.79 -5.55 12.64
CA THR A 16 -8.14 -6.48 13.59
C THR A 16 -7.99 -7.87 12.98
N GLN A 17 -9.05 -8.40 12.37
CA GLN A 17 -9.01 -9.70 11.69
C GLN A 17 -7.99 -9.72 10.57
N ARG A 18 -7.91 -8.64 9.78
CA ARG A 18 -6.96 -8.51 8.68
C ARG A 18 -5.51 -8.45 9.18
N MET A 19 -5.27 -7.64 10.22
CA MET A 19 -3.95 -7.56 10.83
C MET A 19 -3.47 -8.92 11.38
N PHE A 20 -4.38 -9.68 11.96
CA PHE A 20 -4.10 -11.05 12.44
C PHE A 20 -3.76 -11.98 11.28
N ALA A 21 -4.51 -11.88 10.15
CA ALA A 21 -4.25 -12.67 8.94
C ALA A 21 -2.87 -12.36 8.31
N TYR A 22 -2.41 -11.11 8.37
CA TYR A 22 -1.09 -10.74 7.86
C TYR A 22 0.06 -11.09 8.81
N GLY A 23 -0.19 -11.20 10.12
CA GLY A 23 0.85 -11.43 11.12
C GLY A 23 1.70 -12.66 10.84
N GLY A 24 1.08 -13.81 10.62
CA GLY A 24 1.79 -15.06 10.30
C GLY A 24 2.64 -14.97 9.02
N PRO A 25 2.05 -14.59 7.86
CA PRO A 25 2.79 -14.41 6.62
C PRO A 25 3.95 -13.40 6.71
N VAL A 26 3.76 -12.26 7.38
CA VAL A 26 4.81 -11.24 7.56
C VAL A 26 5.96 -11.79 8.39
N ILE A 27 5.67 -12.41 9.54
CA ILE A 27 6.68 -13.03 10.40
C ILE A 27 7.42 -14.14 9.63
N GLY A 28 6.68 -15.02 8.96
CA GLY A 28 7.27 -16.11 8.19
C GLY A 28 8.15 -15.64 7.02
N ALA A 29 7.81 -14.51 6.39
CA ALA A 29 8.63 -13.90 5.35
C ALA A 29 9.93 -13.32 5.95
N ILE A 30 9.84 -12.59 7.06
CA ILE A 30 10.98 -11.99 7.76
C ILE A 30 11.95 -13.08 8.24
N GLU A 31 11.45 -14.08 8.94
CA GLU A 31 12.27 -15.16 9.48
C GLU A 31 12.92 -16.04 8.40
N GLY A 32 12.20 -16.21 7.30
CA GLY A 32 12.64 -17.03 6.17
C GLY A 32 13.47 -16.31 5.10
N GLY A 33 13.55 -14.96 5.14
CA GLY A 33 14.14 -14.17 4.05
C GLY A 33 13.37 -14.32 2.73
N LYS A 34 12.03 -14.40 2.79
CA LYS A 34 11.17 -14.73 1.65
C LYS A 34 10.54 -13.50 1.04
N LEU A 35 10.08 -13.64 -0.21
CA LEU A 35 9.18 -12.68 -0.85
C LEU A 35 7.75 -12.89 -0.32
N LEU A 36 7.15 -11.81 0.19
CA LEU A 36 5.73 -11.72 0.51
C LEU A 36 5.03 -10.83 -0.52
N VAL A 37 3.97 -11.33 -1.12
CA VAL A 37 3.13 -10.57 -2.06
C VAL A 37 1.76 -10.37 -1.43
N ILE A 38 1.31 -9.13 -1.34
CA ILE A 38 -0.02 -8.77 -0.80
C ILE A 38 -0.73 -7.89 -1.81
N ASP A 39 -1.87 -8.38 -2.29
CA ASP A 39 -2.76 -7.60 -3.14
C ASP A 39 -3.74 -6.79 -2.28
N GLU A 40 -3.95 -5.50 -2.64
CA GLU A 40 -4.81 -4.56 -1.90
C GLU A 40 -4.49 -4.52 -0.39
N LEU A 41 -3.25 -4.17 -0.04
CA LEU A 41 -2.81 -4.10 1.37
C LEU A 41 -3.70 -3.20 2.24
N ASP A 42 -4.23 -2.12 1.66
CA ASP A 42 -5.10 -1.14 2.31
C ASP A 42 -6.52 -1.65 2.56
N ARG A 43 -6.94 -2.75 1.94
CA ARG A 43 -8.29 -3.26 2.08
C ARG A 43 -8.61 -3.62 3.54
N SER A 44 -9.53 -2.86 4.15
CA SER A 44 -9.96 -3.00 5.55
C SER A 44 -8.83 -2.78 6.57
N LEU A 45 -7.69 -2.20 6.17
CA LEU A 45 -6.59 -1.90 7.05
C LEU A 45 -6.48 -0.38 7.24
N HIS A 46 -6.28 0.07 8.48
CA HIS A 46 -6.01 1.48 8.73
C HIS A 46 -4.66 1.88 8.11
N PRO A 47 -4.52 3.05 7.43
CA PRO A 47 -3.27 3.47 6.78
C PRO A 47 -2.02 3.36 7.66
N LEU A 48 -2.13 3.67 8.95
CA LEU A 48 -1.01 3.52 9.89
C LEU A 48 -0.54 2.07 10.05
N LEU A 49 -1.45 1.08 9.95
CA LEU A 49 -1.11 -0.34 10.02
C LEU A 49 -0.44 -0.82 8.72
N ALA A 50 -0.90 -0.34 7.55
CA ALA A 50 -0.24 -0.59 6.28
C ALA A 50 1.20 -0.04 6.30
N ARG A 51 1.38 1.20 6.73
CA ARG A 51 2.70 1.82 6.92
C ARG A 51 3.58 1.05 7.91
N PHE A 52 3.00 0.54 9.00
CA PHE A 52 3.72 -0.27 9.98
C PHE A 52 4.27 -1.56 9.36
N ILE A 53 3.48 -2.28 8.56
CA ILE A 53 3.94 -3.51 7.87
C ILE A 53 5.10 -3.18 6.93
N VAL A 54 5.00 -2.12 6.13
CA VAL A 54 6.08 -1.70 5.23
C VAL A 54 7.35 -1.35 6.01
N ARG A 55 7.25 -0.57 7.10
CA ARG A 55 8.38 -0.23 7.96
C ARG A 55 9.02 -1.45 8.61
N LEU A 56 8.21 -2.40 9.06
CA LEU A 56 8.68 -3.63 9.70
C LEU A 56 9.54 -4.44 8.72
N MET A 57 9.07 -4.59 7.48
CA MET A 57 9.79 -5.32 6.43
C MET A 57 11.09 -4.62 6.00
N HIS A 58 11.13 -3.28 6.06
CA HIS A 58 12.31 -2.47 5.73
C HIS A 58 13.32 -2.33 6.89
N ASN A 59 12.94 -2.69 8.11
CA ASN A 59 13.81 -2.54 9.26
C ASN A 59 14.92 -3.61 9.26
N PRO A 60 16.20 -3.24 9.07
CA PRO A 60 17.29 -4.20 8.98
C PRO A 60 17.55 -4.93 10.31
N ALA A 61 17.13 -4.36 11.46
CA ALA A 61 17.23 -5.03 12.75
C ALA A 61 16.17 -6.15 12.90
N VAL A 62 15.10 -6.13 12.11
CA VAL A 62 14.02 -7.12 12.12
C VAL A 62 14.16 -8.06 10.93
N SER A 63 14.26 -7.51 9.71
CA SER A 63 14.38 -8.27 8.45
C SER A 63 15.86 -8.58 8.15
N THR A 64 16.51 -9.34 9.01
CA THR A 64 17.94 -9.65 8.94
C THR A 64 18.32 -10.56 7.75
N LYS A 65 17.34 -11.26 7.17
CA LYS A 65 17.53 -12.18 6.03
C LYS A 65 17.07 -11.58 4.71
N ALA A 66 16.96 -10.23 4.62
CA ALA A 66 16.59 -9.51 3.42
C ALA A 66 15.25 -9.99 2.81
N ALA A 67 14.23 -10.17 3.63
CA ALA A 67 12.87 -10.45 3.17
C ALA A 67 12.38 -9.33 2.24
N GLN A 68 11.57 -9.69 1.25
CA GLN A 68 11.02 -8.75 0.27
C GLN A 68 9.51 -8.64 0.43
N LEU A 69 8.99 -7.43 0.17
CA LEU A 69 7.55 -7.16 0.17
C LEU A 69 7.14 -6.53 -1.16
N TRP A 70 6.18 -7.14 -1.85
CA TRP A 70 5.49 -6.57 -2.99
C TRP A 70 4.04 -6.36 -2.62
N ILE A 71 3.54 -5.15 -2.81
CA ILE A 71 2.17 -4.78 -2.49
C ILE A 71 1.51 -4.05 -3.64
N THR A 72 0.20 -4.27 -3.82
CA THR A 72 -0.67 -3.33 -4.50
C THR A 72 -1.50 -2.57 -3.48
N THR A 73 -1.84 -1.32 -3.77
CA THR A 73 -2.60 -0.47 -2.85
C THR A 73 -3.22 0.72 -3.55
N HIS A 74 -4.33 1.22 -3.04
CA HIS A 74 -4.93 2.51 -3.38
C HIS A 74 -4.64 3.58 -2.30
N ASP A 75 -3.93 3.24 -1.22
CA ASP A 75 -3.60 4.15 -0.15
C ASP A 75 -2.46 5.10 -0.55
N THR A 76 -2.82 6.33 -0.87
CA THR A 76 -1.87 7.38 -1.28
C THR A 76 -0.93 7.81 -0.17
N THR A 77 -1.24 7.52 1.10
CA THR A 77 -0.36 7.82 2.24
C THR A 77 0.95 7.03 2.23
N LEU A 78 1.02 5.96 1.42
CA LEU A 78 2.25 5.20 1.18
C LEU A 78 3.20 5.90 0.19
N LEU A 79 2.74 6.92 -0.53
CA LEU A 79 3.58 7.76 -1.41
C LEU A 79 4.43 8.73 -0.58
N ASP A 80 5.35 8.18 0.18
CA ASP A 80 6.18 8.89 1.15
C ASP A 80 7.65 8.47 0.98
N THR A 81 8.52 9.46 0.74
CA THR A 81 9.97 9.22 0.52
C THR A 81 10.71 8.78 1.79
N ASP A 82 10.13 8.99 2.97
CA ASP A 82 10.67 8.49 4.24
C ASP A 82 10.30 7.01 4.47
N LEU A 83 9.33 6.50 3.71
CA LEU A 83 8.88 5.12 3.77
C LEU A 83 9.42 4.27 2.63
N LEU A 84 9.36 4.79 1.39
CA LEU A 84 9.72 4.08 0.17
C LEU A 84 10.65 4.93 -0.69
N ARG A 85 11.66 4.29 -1.29
CA ARG A 85 12.46 4.94 -2.33
C ARG A 85 11.64 5.05 -3.62
N ARG A 86 11.97 6.01 -4.47
CA ARG A 86 11.27 6.29 -5.73
C ARG A 86 11.32 5.12 -6.71
N ASP A 87 12.38 4.33 -6.68
CA ASP A 87 12.56 3.13 -7.48
C ASP A 87 11.70 1.95 -6.98
N GLN A 88 11.18 2.04 -5.77
CA GLN A 88 10.27 1.06 -5.19
C GLN A 88 8.78 1.35 -5.46
N ILE A 89 8.46 2.55 -5.95
CA ILE A 89 7.09 2.97 -6.23
C ILE A 89 6.82 2.82 -7.73
N TRP A 90 5.78 2.07 -8.07
CA TRP A 90 5.37 1.80 -9.44
C TRP A 90 3.90 2.13 -9.61
N PHE A 91 3.55 2.69 -10.76
CA PHE A 91 2.17 2.97 -11.15
C PHE A 91 1.71 2.00 -12.22
N VAL A 92 0.43 1.63 -12.15
CA VAL A 92 -0.25 0.82 -13.16
C VAL A 92 -1.36 1.67 -13.76
N GLU A 93 -1.37 1.78 -15.07
CA GLU A 93 -2.38 2.53 -15.82
C GLU A 93 -2.95 1.67 -16.94
N LYS A 94 -4.26 1.78 -17.18
CA LYS A 94 -4.90 1.15 -18.34
C LYS A 94 -4.80 2.09 -19.53
N GLU A 95 -4.28 1.60 -20.64
CA GLU A 95 -4.27 2.28 -21.92
C GLU A 95 -5.61 2.12 -22.66
N GLU A 96 -5.85 2.94 -23.69
CA GLU A 96 -7.08 2.94 -24.49
C GLU A 96 -7.46 1.57 -25.08
N HIS A 97 -6.49 0.71 -25.34
CA HIS A 97 -6.68 -0.66 -25.85
C HIS A 97 -6.72 -1.75 -24.78
N GLN A 98 -7.08 -1.39 -23.54
CA GLN A 98 -7.15 -2.28 -22.36
C GLN A 98 -5.82 -2.93 -21.96
N ALA A 99 -4.70 -2.58 -22.58
CA ALA A 99 -3.39 -2.96 -22.11
C ALA A 99 -3.07 -2.24 -20.79
N SER A 100 -2.33 -2.93 -19.90
CA SER A 100 -1.84 -2.30 -18.68
C SER A 100 -0.40 -1.88 -18.87
N ARG A 101 -0.09 -0.63 -18.55
CA ARG A 101 1.26 -0.10 -18.54
C ARG A 101 1.76 0.00 -17.10
N LEU A 102 2.96 -0.50 -16.86
CA LEU A 102 3.65 -0.42 -15.57
C LEU A 102 4.88 0.49 -15.72
N TYR A 103 5.04 1.47 -14.83
CA TYR A 103 6.17 2.39 -14.86
C TYR A 103 6.53 2.91 -13.47
N PRO A 104 7.84 3.16 -13.19
CA PRO A 104 8.27 3.58 -11.87
C PRO A 104 8.15 5.10 -11.68
N LEU A 105 7.96 5.53 -10.43
CA LEU A 105 7.99 6.95 -10.05
C LEU A 105 9.33 7.61 -10.39
N SER A 106 10.43 6.86 -10.41
CA SER A 106 11.77 7.36 -10.75
C SER A 106 11.84 8.01 -12.13
N ASP A 107 11.01 7.61 -13.09
CA ASP A 107 10.98 8.18 -14.45
C ASP A 107 10.56 9.64 -14.46
N PHE A 108 9.78 10.08 -13.48
CA PHE A 108 9.33 11.47 -13.32
C PHE A 108 10.35 12.36 -12.60
N LYS A 109 11.44 11.82 -12.08
CA LYS A 109 12.52 12.54 -11.36
C LYS A 109 12.00 13.54 -10.31
N PRO A 110 11.06 13.16 -9.42
CA PRO A 110 10.53 14.08 -8.42
C PRO A 110 11.63 14.56 -7.48
N ARG A 111 11.54 15.79 -6.98
CA ARG A 111 12.50 16.36 -6.02
C ARG A 111 12.40 15.65 -4.66
N LYS A 112 13.48 15.62 -3.88
CA LYS A 112 13.50 14.98 -2.55
C LYS A 112 12.45 15.55 -1.58
N SER A 113 12.19 16.85 -1.66
CA SER A 113 11.22 17.58 -0.82
C SER A 113 9.82 17.63 -1.43
N GLU A 114 9.56 16.88 -2.50
CA GLU A 114 8.27 16.91 -3.17
C GLU A 114 7.24 16.07 -2.40
N ALA A 115 6.06 16.64 -2.16
CA ALA A 115 4.92 15.92 -1.61
C ALA A 115 4.35 14.98 -2.69
N LEU A 116 4.82 13.73 -2.70
CA LEU A 116 4.48 12.74 -3.74
C LEU A 116 2.98 12.45 -3.79
N GLU A 117 2.34 12.29 -2.64
CA GLU A 117 0.90 12.08 -2.54
C GLU A 117 0.12 13.19 -3.27
N TRP A 118 0.46 14.44 -2.99
CA TRP A 118 -0.20 15.57 -3.63
C TRP A 118 0.05 15.63 -5.14
N GLY A 119 1.30 15.34 -5.57
CA GLY A 119 1.65 15.24 -6.99
C GLY A 119 0.84 14.18 -7.71
N TYR A 120 0.67 13.00 -7.09
CA TYR A 120 -0.15 11.91 -7.61
C TYR A 120 -1.62 12.33 -7.74
N LEU A 121 -2.23 12.85 -6.68
CA LEU A 121 -3.63 13.31 -6.67
C LEU A 121 -3.90 14.43 -7.71
N LYS A 122 -2.88 15.19 -8.11
CA LYS A 122 -2.95 16.18 -9.20
C LYS A 122 -2.70 15.58 -10.59
N GLY A 123 -2.55 14.28 -10.71
CA GLY A 123 -2.33 13.59 -11.99
C GLY A 123 -0.93 13.72 -12.56
N ARG A 124 0.03 14.23 -11.80
CA ARG A 124 1.39 14.48 -12.30
C ARG A 124 2.12 13.21 -12.74
N TYR A 125 1.79 12.08 -12.13
CA TYR A 125 2.44 10.79 -12.39
C TYR A 125 1.56 9.81 -13.16
N GLY A 126 0.35 10.22 -13.62
CA GLY A 126 -0.62 9.29 -14.20
C GLY A 126 -1.21 8.33 -13.17
N GLY A 127 -1.82 7.23 -13.65
CA GLY A 127 -2.36 6.17 -12.79
C GLY A 127 -3.55 6.58 -11.92
N ILE A 128 -4.16 7.76 -12.17
CA ILE A 128 -5.36 8.21 -11.45
C ILE A 128 -6.62 7.84 -12.23
N PRO A 129 -7.72 7.49 -11.54
CA PRO A 129 -8.99 7.24 -12.20
C PRO A 129 -9.55 8.53 -12.83
N PHE A 130 -10.07 8.42 -14.04
CA PHE A 130 -10.79 9.52 -14.69
C PHE A 130 -12.16 9.68 -14.01
N VAL A 131 -12.31 10.71 -13.19
CA VAL A 131 -13.60 11.07 -12.59
C VAL A 131 -14.16 12.26 -13.38
N SER A 132 -15.11 12.01 -14.31
CA SER A 132 -15.87 13.06 -14.93
C SER A 132 -16.99 13.51 -13.99
N GLU A 133 -17.16 14.82 -13.78
CA GLU A 133 -18.34 15.33 -13.10
C GLU A 133 -19.62 14.95 -13.90
N PRO A 134 -20.63 14.37 -13.25
CA PRO A 134 -21.89 14.08 -13.91
C PRO A 134 -22.51 15.42 -14.37
N ARG A 135 -22.71 15.59 -15.67
CA ARG A 135 -23.49 16.73 -16.20
C ARG A 135 -24.96 16.45 -15.90
N PHE A 136 -25.50 17.15 -14.93
CA PHE A 136 -26.95 17.24 -14.75
C PHE A 136 -27.49 18.18 -15.84
N ASP A 137 -27.89 17.64 -16.96
CA ASP A 137 -28.68 18.39 -17.96
C ASP A 137 -30.02 18.69 -17.31
N GLY A 138 -30.17 19.91 -16.82
CA GLY A 138 -31.40 20.42 -16.25
C GLY A 138 -32.45 20.80 -17.31
N SER A 139 -32.78 19.87 -18.20
CA SER A 139 -33.90 20.03 -19.11
C SER A 139 -35.17 19.48 -18.45
N ARG A 140 -35.96 20.37 -17.86
CA ARG A 140 -37.42 20.19 -17.70
C ARG A 140 -38.12 20.74 -18.95
#